data_6c7d0d3c24f7ea90e39ed18a84c0f046
#
_entry.id   6c7d0d3c24f7ea90e39ed18a84c0f046
#
_cell.length_a   1.000
_cell.length_b   1.000
_cell.length_c   1.000
_cell.angle_alpha   90.00
_cell.angle_beta   90.00
_cell.angle_gamma   90.00
#
_symmetry.space_group_name_H-M   'P 1'
#
loop_
_entity.id
_entity.type
_entity.pdbx_description
1 polymer ?
#
loop_
_entity_poly.entity_id
_entity_poly.type
_entity_poly.pdbx_seq_one_letter_code
_entity_poly.pdbx_strand_id
1 'polypeptide(L)'
;MSKLSYLSNPREKPYRYCTITELIQKNAESFPDHEILIHRGADGSREAMTYRELLKEATKLAKFLIYKGIQKGDKIALFGPNTLEWVVGELAIVLAGAVAVHVTISVTDARDLWDIFRQADCKAFLIDPGKGEVFLDAIFQLLALFRRRRPSKDYKDLGSSDSTVLFLREVDGIQGYRNLPEIIKMEDSAVELPVLYPEEEILIFTTSGSTGKPKMVSHSHFDVTNIDLFEKEPTLESLQEKTYNDRPFGWVGGSPVIQISNGLTRVFSDSSLAIKGNNVMSVWDMIKAEKCSKALLMPYCLGDLISMKDSYKDDFMLDVILCGGQIIDNFYTQVVGVYTKNLVVVYGSTEAGFVTMRQPLKVGDTLEIGDIGAPCGGVELKVVDDNGNVIPRENPGELCIRSRMVFKGYFQNEEANKTAFIGNRWFRSGDTAIVTNDGSVVIKGRIKDIISRGTRKIMPDAVEDVVIQMSGLLRVAVVSVPDRRLYEEVCLCFVPDQKSDVTVDDVKAFCEEHFEVRQSADGLGERPTYYLQFDSFPMLATGKPNKRMIKLEAESRIGSLTQ
;
A
#
# COMPACT_ATOMS: atom_id res chain seq x y z
N MET A 1 -10.38 2.46 39.02
CA MET A 1 -10.21 3.42 37.90
C MET A 1 -10.15 2.61 36.60
N SER A 2 -10.95 2.96 35.61
CA SER A 2 -10.88 2.31 34.28
C SER A 2 -9.51 2.58 33.68
N LYS A 3 -8.89 1.55 33.05
CA LYS A 3 -7.63 1.74 32.31
C LYS A 3 -7.86 2.67 31.14
N LEU A 4 -6.92 3.59 30.88
CA LEU A 4 -6.97 4.47 29.71
C LEU A 4 -6.57 3.73 28.43
N SER A 5 -7.08 4.19 27.30
CA SER A 5 -6.77 3.71 25.96
C SER A 5 -5.40 4.26 25.49
N TYR A 6 -4.35 3.87 26.20
CA TYR A 6 -2.97 4.16 25.90
C TYR A 6 -2.14 2.87 25.97
N LEU A 7 -1.37 2.62 24.95
CA LEU A 7 -0.46 1.47 24.84
C LEU A 7 0.93 1.97 24.43
N SER A 8 1.95 1.32 24.95
CA SER A 8 3.35 1.57 24.57
C SER A 8 4.10 0.26 24.56
N ASN A 9 4.84 0.03 23.50
CA ASN A 9 5.74 -1.11 23.39
C ASN A 9 7.17 -0.56 23.16
N PRO A 10 8.04 -0.56 24.18
CA PRO A 10 9.42 -0.15 24.03
C PRO A 10 10.15 -1.03 23.01
N ARG A 11 11.05 -0.42 22.26
CA ARG A 11 11.90 -1.16 21.33
C ARG A 11 12.95 -1.96 22.09
N GLU A 12 13.09 -3.23 21.75
CA GLU A 12 14.10 -4.12 22.38
C GLU A 12 15.51 -3.87 21.86
N LYS A 13 15.61 -3.52 20.56
CA LYS A 13 16.89 -3.26 19.90
C LYS A 13 17.07 -1.76 19.60
N PRO A 14 18.31 -1.24 19.64
CA PRO A 14 18.57 0.14 19.23
C PRO A 14 18.22 0.37 17.76
N TYR A 15 17.88 1.62 17.41
CA TYR A 15 17.72 1.99 16.02
C TYR A 15 19.04 1.88 15.26
N ARG A 16 18.98 1.43 14.01
CA ARG A 16 20.13 1.42 13.10
C ARG A 16 20.40 2.85 12.64
N TYR A 17 21.60 3.33 12.86
CA TYR A 17 22.05 4.63 12.36
C TYR A 17 22.98 4.41 11.17
N CYS A 18 22.41 4.11 10.02
CA CYS A 18 23.11 3.82 8.78
C CYS A 18 22.22 4.16 7.58
N THR A 19 22.82 4.23 6.40
CA THR A 19 22.10 4.39 5.14
C THR A 19 21.64 3.04 4.59
N ILE A 20 20.61 3.04 3.76
CA ILE A 20 20.14 1.83 3.07
C ILE A 20 21.21 1.30 2.10
N THR A 21 21.98 2.22 1.51
CA THR A 21 23.07 1.87 0.59
C THR A 21 24.21 1.14 1.28
N GLU A 22 24.58 1.56 2.51
CA GLU A 22 25.58 0.85 3.33
C GLU A 22 25.14 -0.58 3.63
N LEU A 23 23.84 -0.79 3.96
CA LEU A 23 23.32 -2.13 4.23
C LEU A 23 23.36 -3.02 2.97
N ILE A 24 22.93 -2.48 1.82
CA ILE A 24 22.96 -3.22 0.56
C ILE A 24 24.40 -3.54 0.13
N GLN A 25 25.32 -2.59 0.28
CA GLN A 25 26.75 -2.81 0.00
C GLN A 25 27.34 -3.90 0.90
N LYS A 26 27.12 -3.84 2.21
CA LYS A 26 27.53 -4.87 3.17
C LYS A 26 27.01 -6.25 2.80
N ASN A 27 25.74 -6.32 2.40
CA ASN A 27 25.13 -7.58 1.96
C ASN A 27 25.75 -8.08 0.65
N ALA A 28 26.02 -7.18 -0.30
CA ALA A 28 26.67 -7.51 -1.56
C ALA A 28 28.11 -8.00 -1.39
N GLU A 29 28.84 -7.45 -0.44
CA GLU A 29 30.19 -7.93 -0.08
C GLU A 29 30.16 -9.33 0.55
N SER A 30 29.15 -9.58 1.41
CA SER A 30 29.01 -10.86 2.11
C SER A 30 28.42 -11.97 1.25
N PHE A 31 27.48 -11.62 0.35
CA PHE A 31 26.67 -12.57 -0.42
C PHE A 31 26.49 -12.13 -1.88
N PRO A 32 27.57 -11.87 -2.63
CA PRO A 32 27.51 -11.20 -3.93
C PRO A 32 26.66 -11.93 -4.96
N ASP A 33 26.72 -13.25 -4.97
CA ASP A 33 26.07 -14.10 -5.99
C ASP A 33 24.72 -14.67 -5.52
N HIS A 34 24.20 -14.20 -4.37
CA HIS A 34 22.88 -14.58 -3.90
C HIS A 34 21.79 -13.86 -4.71
N GLU A 35 20.82 -14.64 -5.24
CA GLU A 35 19.62 -14.11 -5.91
C GLU A 35 18.73 -13.42 -4.89
N ILE A 36 18.73 -12.09 -4.88
CA ILE A 36 17.96 -11.31 -3.89
C ILE A 36 16.58 -10.89 -4.40
N LEU A 37 16.43 -10.82 -5.71
CA LEU A 37 15.17 -10.48 -6.40
C LEU A 37 14.85 -11.58 -7.39
N ILE A 38 13.63 -12.09 -7.34
CA ILE A 38 13.15 -13.14 -8.26
C ILE A 38 11.78 -12.72 -8.81
N HIS A 39 11.71 -12.44 -10.10
CA HIS A 39 10.49 -12.16 -10.82
C HIS A 39 9.93 -13.43 -11.45
N ARG A 40 8.62 -13.65 -11.29
CA ARG A 40 7.89 -14.75 -11.93
C ARG A 40 6.80 -14.17 -12.83
N GLY A 41 6.93 -14.41 -14.12
CA GLY A 41 5.92 -14.02 -15.10
C GLY A 41 4.72 -14.97 -15.14
N ALA A 42 3.57 -14.46 -15.55
CA ALA A 42 2.35 -15.27 -15.77
C ALA A 42 2.54 -16.35 -16.88
N ASP A 43 3.48 -16.12 -17.77
CA ASP A 43 3.90 -17.06 -18.84
C ASP A 43 4.83 -18.19 -18.36
N GLY A 44 5.10 -18.25 -17.04
CA GLY A 44 6.03 -19.19 -16.44
C GLY A 44 7.49 -18.76 -16.46
N SER A 45 7.81 -17.58 -17.02
CA SER A 45 9.17 -17.05 -17.03
C SER A 45 9.71 -16.83 -15.62
N ARG A 46 11.03 -16.96 -15.47
CA ARG A 46 11.76 -16.68 -14.24
C ARG A 46 12.96 -15.81 -14.55
N GLU A 47 13.00 -14.64 -13.96
CA GLU A 47 14.14 -13.72 -14.01
C GLU A 47 14.62 -13.48 -12.59
N ALA A 48 15.91 -13.46 -12.38
CA ALA A 48 16.48 -13.21 -11.06
C ALA A 48 17.63 -12.21 -11.16
N MET A 49 17.92 -11.54 -10.06
CA MET A 49 19.02 -10.59 -9.94
C MET A 49 19.75 -10.83 -8.64
N THR A 50 21.08 -10.93 -8.72
CA THR A 50 21.97 -11.06 -7.58
C THR A 50 22.30 -9.68 -6.99
N TYR A 51 22.83 -9.66 -5.75
CA TYR A 51 23.35 -8.42 -5.18
C TYR A 51 24.43 -7.76 -6.04
N ARG A 52 25.33 -8.57 -6.61
CA ARG A 52 26.42 -8.09 -7.49
C ARG A 52 25.86 -7.39 -8.73
N GLU A 53 24.90 -8.01 -9.40
CA GLU A 53 24.28 -7.46 -10.60
C GLU A 53 23.52 -6.17 -10.28
N LEU A 54 22.67 -6.20 -9.26
CA LEU A 54 21.88 -5.03 -8.83
C LEU A 54 22.80 -3.84 -8.51
N LEU A 55 23.83 -4.05 -7.69
CA LEU A 55 24.72 -2.96 -7.28
C LEU A 55 25.54 -2.43 -8.45
N LYS A 56 26.01 -3.32 -9.35
CA LYS A 56 26.75 -2.94 -10.57
C LYS A 56 25.92 -2.06 -11.49
N GLU A 57 24.69 -2.50 -11.80
CA GLU A 57 23.81 -1.78 -12.73
C GLU A 57 23.32 -0.46 -12.13
N ALA A 58 22.90 -0.48 -10.86
CA ALA A 58 22.47 0.71 -10.15
C ALA A 58 23.60 1.75 -10.02
N THR A 59 24.84 1.31 -9.77
CA THR A 59 26.00 2.21 -9.70
C THR A 59 26.27 2.88 -11.05
N LYS A 60 26.20 2.14 -12.15
CA LYS A 60 26.37 2.71 -13.49
C LYS A 60 25.30 3.77 -13.80
N LEU A 61 24.06 3.46 -13.52
CA LEU A 61 22.95 4.40 -13.70
C LEU A 61 23.09 5.63 -12.79
N ALA A 62 23.46 5.44 -11.52
CA ALA A 62 23.71 6.55 -10.58
C ALA A 62 24.79 7.52 -11.08
N LYS A 63 25.93 6.98 -11.51
CA LYS A 63 27.02 7.79 -12.09
C LYS A 63 26.59 8.51 -13.36
N PHE A 64 25.78 7.87 -14.20
CA PHE A 64 25.19 8.53 -15.39
C PHE A 64 24.28 9.68 -15.00
N LEU A 65 23.38 9.51 -14.01
CA LEU A 65 22.49 10.57 -13.50
C LEU A 65 23.31 11.77 -12.98
N ILE A 66 24.35 11.53 -12.18
CA ILE A 66 25.25 12.59 -11.68
C ILE A 66 25.98 13.27 -12.84
N TYR A 67 26.51 12.51 -13.79
CA TYR A 67 27.14 13.06 -15.00
C TYR A 67 26.18 13.96 -15.79
N LYS A 68 24.90 13.64 -15.79
CA LYS A 68 23.83 14.45 -16.42
C LYS A 68 23.39 15.65 -15.59
N GLY A 69 24.00 15.89 -14.44
CA GLY A 69 23.78 17.07 -13.61
C GLY A 69 22.78 16.89 -12.47
N ILE A 70 22.34 15.66 -12.20
CA ILE A 70 21.55 15.36 -10.99
C ILE A 70 22.44 15.58 -9.77
N GLN A 71 21.91 16.33 -8.82
CA GLN A 71 22.57 16.69 -7.58
C GLN A 71 21.91 16.02 -6.39
N LYS A 72 22.62 15.96 -5.29
CA LYS A 72 22.11 15.46 -4.02
C LYS A 72 20.86 16.24 -3.59
N GLY A 73 19.80 15.51 -3.23
CA GLY A 73 18.48 16.06 -2.87
C GLY A 73 17.56 16.40 -4.06
N ASP A 74 18.04 16.29 -5.30
CA ASP A 74 17.15 16.39 -6.46
C ASP A 74 16.12 15.25 -6.47
N LYS A 75 14.95 15.53 -6.97
CA LYS A 75 13.86 14.56 -7.03
C LYS A 75 13.73 13.98 -8.43
N ILE A 76 13.59 12.66 -8.49
CA ILE A 76 13.43 11.91 -9.73
C ILE A 76 12.15 11.07 -9.60
N ALA A 77 11.18 11.31 -10.50
CA ALA A 77 9.98 10.50 -10.53
C ALA A 77 10.30 9.11 -11.10
N LEU A 78 9.82 8.07 -10.44
CA LEU A 78 9.98 6.68 -10.84
C LEU A 78 8.60 6.06 -11.05
N PHE A 79 8.33 5.59 -12.27
CA PHE A 79 7.04 5.05 -12.69
C PHE A 79 7.21 3.76 -13.47
N GLY A 80 6.36 2.79 -13.21
CA GLY A 80 6.31 1.51 -13.91
C GLY A 80 5.76 0.36 -13.08
N PRO A 81 5.61 -0.81 -13.69
CA PRO A 81 5.21 -2.03 -12.99
C PRO A 81 6.36 -2.62 -12.15
N ASN A 82 6.07 -3.69 -11.42
CA ASN A 82 7.06 -4.43 -10.67
C ASN A 82 8.03 -5.17 -11.60
N THR A 83 9.26 -4.68 -11.71
CA THR A 83 10.31 -5.26 -12.57
C THR A 83 11.66 -5.19 -11.88
N LEU A 84 12.63 -5.95 -12.35
CA LEU A 84 14.01 -5.90 -11.83
C LEU A 84 14.65 -4.54 -12.14
N GLU A 85 14.41 -4.02 -13.33
CA GLU A 85 14.96 -2.74 -13.79
C GLU A 85 14.39 -1.55 -13.00
N TRP A 86 13.14 -1.66 -12.53
CA TRP A 86 12.55 -0.68 -11.63
C TRP A 86 13.35 -0.57 -10.32
N VAL A 87 13.78 -1.72 -9.76
CA VAL A 87 14.61 -1.75 -8.53
C VAL A 87 16.01 -1.19 -8.79
N VAL A 88 16.59 -1.47 -9.96
CA VAL A 88 17.85 -0.83 -10.39
C VAL A 88 17.68 0.68 -10.43
N GLY A 89 16.57 1.17 -11.01
CA GLY A 89 16.24 2.61 -11.05
C GLY A 89 16.13 3.23 -9.67
N GLU A 90 15.38 2.61 -8.75
CA GLU A 90 15.20 3.09 -7.37
C GLU A 90 16.56 3.19 -6.65
N LEU A 91 17.34 2.10 -6.69
CA LEU A 91 18.65 2.09 -6.02
C LEU A 91 19.64 3.08 -6.66
N ALA A 92 19.60 3.26 -7.97
CA ALA A 92 20.46 4.22 -8.66
C ALA A 92 20.15 5.66 -8.25
N ILE A 93 18.87 6.02 -8.12
CA ILE A 93 18.46 7.34 -7.62
C ILE A 93 19.01 7.57 -6.22
N VAL A 94 18.87 6.59 -5.33
CA VAL A 94 19.36 6.68 -3.94
C VAL A 94 20.89 6.75 -3.88
N LEU A 95 21.61 5.95 -4.69
CA LEU A 95 23.07 6.00 -4.78
C LEU A 95 23.59 7.34 -5.31
N ALA A 96 22.84 8.01 -6.19
CA ALA A 96 23.16 9.34 -6.67
C ALA A 96 22.91 10.44 -5.60
N GLY A 97 22.38 10.08 -4.43
CA GLY A 97 21.97 11.02 -3.38
C GLY A 97 20.69 11.78 -3.73
N ALA A 98 19.98 11.37 -4.76
CA ALA A 98 18.70 11.92 -5.16
C ALA A 98 17.53 11.24 -4.43
N VAL A 99 16.34 11.80 -4.55
CA VAL A 99 15.12 11.32 -3.91
C VAL A 99 14.20 10.66 -4.95
N ALA A 100 13.90 9.38 -4.77
CA ALA A 100 12.95 8.69 -5.65
C ALA A 100 11.50 9.07 -5.28
N VAL A 101 10.80 9.70 -6.22
CA VAL A 101 9.37 9.99 -6.10
C VAL A 101 8.59 8.86 -6.75
N HIS A 102 8.02 8.01 -5.92
CA HIS A 102 7.27 6.85 -6.36
C HIS A 102 5.89 7.26 -6.88
N VAL A 103 5.65 7.03 -8.15
CA VAL A 103 4.34 7.20 -8.76
C VAL A 103 3.69 5.83 -8.88
N THR A 104 2.52 5.68 -8.26
CA THR A 104 1.82 4.39 -8.28
C THR A 104 1.30 4.07 -9.68
N ILE A 105 1.30 2.78 -10.05
CA ILE A 105 0.76 2.28 -11.33
C ILE A 105 -0.74 2.54 -11.52
N SER A 106 -1.43 2.97 -10.47
CA SER A 106 -2.85 3.38 -10.54
C SER A 106 -3.04 4.73 -11.22
N VAL A 107 -1.97 5.51 -11.34
CA VAL A 107 -2.01 6.79 -12.06
C VAL A 107 -1.80 6.48 -13.54
N THR A 108 -2.90 6.33 -14.27
CA THR A 108 -2.89 6.04 -15.72
C THR A 108 -3.14 7.26 -16.58
N ASP A 109 -3.55 8.40 -16.00
CA ASP A 109 -3.72 9.66 -16.73
C ASP A 109 -2.39 10.42 -16.76
N ALA A 110 -1.96 10.78 -17.95
CA ALA A 110 -0.72 11.53 -18.17
C ALA A 110 -0.70 12.91 -17.49
N ARG A 111 -1.87 13.51 -17.24
CA ARG A 111 -1.99 14.81 -16.53
C ARG A 111 -1.70 14.64 -15.05
N ASP A 112 -2.21 13.58 -14.46
CA ASP A 112 -1.96 13.25 -13.05
C ASP A 112 -0.47 12.93 -12.82
N LEU A 113 0.15 12.18 -13.75
CA LEU A 113 1.60 11.93 -13.75
C LEU A 113 2.39 13.25 -13.83
N TRP A 114 1.97 14.16 -14.71
CA TRP A 114 2.57 15.47 -14.86
C TRP A 114 2.39 16.35 -13.62
N ASP A 115 1.21 16.32 -13.00
CA ASP A 115 0.94 17.11 -11.79
C ASP A 115 1.77 16.63 -10.61
N ILE A 116 1.95 15.31 -10.43
CA ILE A 116 2.86 14.73 -9.42
C ILE A 116 4.30 15.19 -9.68
N PHE A 117 4.78 15.07 -10.92
CA PHE A 117 6.11 15.51 -11.32
C PHE A 117 6.37 16.98 -10.96
N ARG A 118 5.41 17.86 -11.28
CA ARG A 118 5.51 19.28 -10.97
C ARG A 118 5.40 19.58 -9.49
N GLN A 119 4.47 18.94 -8.80
CA GLN A 119 4.27 19.17 -7.37
C GLN A 119 5.51 18.75 -6.57
N ALA A 120 6.17 17.66 -6.96
CA ALA A 120 7.39 17.20 -6.32
C ALA A 120 8.63 18.00 -6.77
N ASP A 121 8.54 18.87 -7.76
CA ASP A 121 9.69 19.55 -8.42
C ASP A 121 10.74 18.55 -8.92
N CYS A 122 10.30 17.52 -9.64
CA CYS A 122 11.19 16.49 -10.16
C CYS A 122 12.09 17.02 -11.28
N LYS A 123 13.35 16.63 -11.29
CA LYS A 123 14.33 16.99 -12.31
C LYS A 123 14.34 16.01 -13.48
N ALA A 124 14.01 14.74 -13.22
CA ALA A 124 13.95 13.71 -14.24
C ALA A 124 12.80 12.73 -13.98
N PHE A 125 12.49 11.95 -15.01
CA PHE A 125 11.51 10.88 -14.96
C PHE A 125 12.18 9.59 -15.43
N LEU A 126 12.24 8.58 -14.56
CA LEU A 126 12.61 7.22 -14.92
C LEU A 126 11.35 6.42 -15.14
N ILE A 127 11.21 5.83 -16.31
CA ILE A 127 10.02 5.12 -16.74
C ILE A 127 10.37 3.67 -17.05
N ASP A 128 9.72 2.73 -16.40
CA ASP A 128 9.67 1.35 -16.86
C ASP A 128 8.35 1.14 -17.62
N PRO A 129 8.37 0.90 -18.93
CA PRO A 129 7.17 0.66 -19.72
C PRO A 129 6.56 -0.72 -19.47
N GLY A 130 7.25 -1.61 -18.75
CA GLY A 130 6.83 -3.01 -18.57
C GLY A 130 6.97 -3.84 -19.83
N LYS A 131 6.43 -5.05 -19.77
CA LYS A 131 6.34 -5.99 -20.90
C LYS A 131 4.89 -5.99 -21.45
N GLY A 132 4.41 -4.86 -21.99
CA GLY A 132 3.06 -4.80 -22.55
C GLY A 132 2.56 -3.39 -22.84
N GLU A 133 1.42 -3.29 -23.52
CA GLU A 133 0.89 -2.00 -24.02
C GLU A 133 0.17 -1.15 -22.95
N VAL A 134 -0.09 -1.69 -21.76
CA VAL A 134 -1.02 -1.09 -20.76
C VAL A 134 -0.64 0.33 -20.34
N PHE A 135 0.65 0.66 -20.34
CA PHE A 135 1.13 1.99 -19.93
C PHE A 135 1.61 2.86 -21.10
N LEU A 136 1.74 2.29 -22.30
CA LEU A 136 2.33 3.00 -23.45
C LEU A 136 1.55 4.25 -23.82
N ASP A 137 0.22 4.20 -23.82
CA ASP A 137 -0.62 5.36 -24.16
C ASP A 137 -0.43 6.51 -23.17
N ALA A 138 -0.41 6.22 -21.87
CA ALA A 138 -0.14 7.23 -20.85
C ALA A 138 1.27 7.81 -20.98
N ILE A 139 2.26 6.98 -21.30
CA ILE A 139 3.64 7.39 -21.54
C ILE A 139 3.72 8.29 -22.79
N PHE A 140 3.10 7.91 -23.92
CA PHE A 140 3.10 8.74 -25.13
C PHE A 140 2.44 10.11 -24.90
N GLN A 141 1.32 10.13 -24.18
CA GLN A 141 0.65 11.38 -23.82
C GLN A 141 1.52 12.23 -22.87
N LEU A 142 2.18 11.60 -21.89
CA LEU A 142 3.11 12.28 -20.99
C LEU A 142 4.28 12.90 -21.76
N LEU A 143 4.92 12.16 -22.67
CA LEU A 143 5.98 12.66 -23.54
C LEU A 143 5.52 13.83 -24.41
N ALA A 144 4.28 13.79 -24.90
CA ALA A 144 3.69 14.91 -25.64
C ALA A 144 3.50 16.15 -24.74
N LEU A 145 3.14 15.98 -23.46
CA LEU A 145 3.07 17.08 -22.49
C LEU A 145 4.45 17.69 -22.22
N PHE A 146 5.48 16.87 -22.05
CA PHE A 146 6.86 17.34 -21.89
C PHE A 146 7.31 18.19 -23.11
N ARG A 147 7.03 17.75 -24.34
CA ARG A 147 7.39 18.48 -25.57
C ARG A 147 6.66 19.82 -25.71
N ARG A 148 5.39 19.92 -25.28
CA ARG A 148 4.56 21.13 -25.41
C ARG A 148 4.81 22.15 -24.30
N ARG A 149 5.24 21.75 -23.12
CA ARG A 149 5.33 22.58 -21.93
C ARG A 149 6.76 22.71 -21.43
N ARG A 150 7.75 22.88 -22.33
CA ARG A 150 9.14 23.17 -21.91
C ARG A 150 9.11 24.29 -20.87
N PRO A 151 9.62 24.05 -19.63
CA PRO A 151 9.72 25.12 -18.64
C PRO A 151 10.65 26.20 -19.19
N SER A 152 10.29 27.45 -18.96
CA SER A 152 11.09 28.60 -19.33
C SER A 152 12.51 28.50 -18.74
N LYS A 153 13.52 28.78 -19.57
CA LYS A 153 14.91 29.21 -19.36
C LYS A 153 15.75 28.78 -18.13
N ASP A 154 15.16 28.28 -17.05
CA ASP A 154 15.90 27.93 -15.80
C ASP A 154 16.35 26.46 -15.72
N TYR A 155 15.87 25.60 -16.60
CA TYR A 155 16.41 24.26 -16.78
C TYR A 155 17.59 24.35 -17.74
N LYS A 156 18.81 24.34 -17.19
CA LYS A 156 20.03 24.20 -17.99
C LYS A 156 19.87 22.97 -18.87
N ASP A 157 20.03 23.17 -20.17
CA ASP A 157 20.04 22.13 -21.19
C ASP A 157 20.92 20.97 -20.72
N LEU A 158 20.31 19.90 -20.28
CA LEU A 158 21.01 18.64 -20.01
C LEU A 158 21.46 17.96 -21.33
N GLY A 159 21.73 18.78 -22.36
CA GLY A 159 22.34 18.41 -23.64
C GLY A 159 21.36 17.81 -24.65
N SER A 160 21.14 18.51 -25.74
CA SER A 160 20.50 18.15 -27.02
C SER A 160 19.58 16.91 -26.98
N SER A 161 18.26 17.17 -27.06
CA SER A 161 17.13 16.26 -27.08
C SER A 161 16.81 15.55 -25.76
N ASP A 162 15.85 16.10 -25.04
CA ASP A 162 15.00 15.51 -23.98
C ASP A 162 15.68 14.62 -22.92
N SER A 163 16.61 15.17 -22.17
CA SER A 163 17.32 14.50 -21.06
C SER A 163 16.53 14.40 -19.74
N THR A 164 15.28 14.84 -19.73
CA THR A 164 14.40 14.77 -18.54
C THR A 164 13.72 13.41 -18.39
N VAL A 165 13.71 12.57 -19.42
CA VAL A 165 13.09 11.24 -19.41
C VAL A 165 14.11 10.18 -19.79
N LEU A 166 14.16 9.13 -19.00
CA LEU A 166 15.00 7.97 -19.23
C LEU A 166 14.14 6.70 -19.09
N PHE A 167 14.32 5.76 -20.00
CA PHE A 167 13.63 4.48 -19.96
C PHE A 167 14.48 3.42 -19.25
N LEU A 168 13.84 2.59 -18.42
CA LEU A 168 14.51 1.46 -17.77
C LEU A 168 14.61 0.24 -18.69
N ARG A 169 13.87 0.25 -19.81
CA ARG A 169 13.91 -0.80 -20.86
C ARG A 169 13.91 -0.17 -22.24
N GLU A 170 14.29 -0.94 -23.25
CA GLU A 170 14.06 -0.56 -24.63
C GLU A 170 12.57 -0.52 -24.94
N VAL A 171 12.14 0.47 -25.73
CA VAL A 171 10.74 0.64 -26.13
C VAL A 171 10.68 0.78 -27.65
N ASP A 172 9.98 -0.13 -28.30
CA ASP A 172 9.74 -0.08 -29.73
C ASP A 172 8.95 1.19 -30.12
N GLY A 173 9.41 1.87 -31.14
CA GLY A 173 8.76 3.10 -31.64
C GLY A 173 9.07 4.37 -30.87
N ILE A 174 9.83 4.32 -29.77
CA ILE A 174 10.31 5.50 -29.04
C ILE A 174 11.78 5.76 -29.38
N GLN A 175 12.05 6.80 -30.17
CA GLN A 175 13.41 7.20 -30.53
C GLN A 175 13.81 8.51 -29.84
N GLY A 176 15.12 8.67 -29.58
CA GLY A 176 15.69 9.90 -29.03
C GLY A 176 15.75 9.97 -27.50
N TYR A 177 15.39 8.91 -26.81
CA TYR A 177 15.55 8.78 -25.37
C TYR A 177 16.60 7.73 -25.02
N ARG A 178 17.34 7.94 -23.93
CA ARG A 178 18.28 6.96 -23.41
C ARG A 178 17.54 5.86 -22.63
N ASN A 179 18.10 4.67 -22.66
CA ASN A 179 17.59 3.55 -21.86
C ASN A 179 18.70 2.89 -21.00
N LEU A 180 18.29 2.16 -19.96
CA LEU A 180 19.21 1.51 -19.05
C LEU A 180 20.15 0.52 -19.75
N PRO A 181 19.70 -0.35 -20.67
CA PRO A 181 20.60 -1.25 -21.43
C PRO A 181 21.72 -0.56 -22.18
N GLU A 182 21.47 0.64 -22.74
CA GLU A 182 22.52 1.45 -23.37
C GLU A 182 23.52 1.97 -22.34
N ILE A 183 23.04 2.48 -21.20
CA ILE A 183 23.86 3.05 -20.14
C ILE A 183 24.76 1.99 -19.51
N ILE A 184 24.28 0.77 -19.30
CA ILE A 184 25.06 -0.34 -18.76
C ILE A 184 26.24 -0.70 -19.68
N LYS A 185 26.09 -0.55 -21.01
CA LYS A 185 27.15 -0.81 -21.99
C LYS A 185 28.18 0.32 -22.13
N MET A 186 27.90 1.51 -21.59
CA MET A 186 28.84 2.64 -21.64
C MET A 186 30.08 2.35 -20.78
N GLU A 187 31.21 3.01 -21.13
CA GLU A 187 32.39 3.03 -20.27
C GLU A 187 32.07 3.67 -18.92
N ASP A 188 32.78 3.20 -17.87
CA ASP A 188 32.57 3.71 -16.52
C ASP A 188 32.92 5.21 -16.46
N SER A 189 32.00 6.00 -15.97
CA SER A 189 32.22 7.41 -15.73
C SER A 189 33.21 7.60 -14.56
N ALA A 190 34.13 8.55 -14.69
CA ALA A 190 35.03 8.96 -13.61
C ALA A 190 34.33 9.68 -12.44
N VAL A 191 32.99 9.83 -12.51
CA VAL A 191 32.18 10.47 -11.48
C VAL A 191 32.17 9.58 -10.22
N GLU A 192 32.41 10.20 -9.07
CA GLU A 192 32.29 9.55 -7.77
C GLU A 192 30.86 9.66 -7.21
N LEU A 193 30.44 8.66 -6.47
CA LEU A 193 29.17 8.69 -5.75
C LEU A 193 29.29 9.63 -4.53
N PRO A 194 28.23 10.36 -4.16
CA PRO A 194 28.26 11.26 -3.02
C PRO A 194 28.27 10.48 -1.69
N VAL A 195 28.80 11.11 -0.65
CA VAL A 195 28.65 10.64 0.72
C VAL A 195 27.21 10.88 1.16
N LEU A 196 26.55 9.85 1.70
CA LEU A 196 25.16 9.87 2.16
C LEU A 196 25.08 9.78 3.68
N TYR A 197 24.03 10.37 4.24
CA TYR A 197 23.78 10.40 5.69
C TYR A 197 22.39 9.84 6.02
N PRO A 198 22.22 9.20 7.19
CA PRO A 198 20.95 8.56 7.58
C PRO A 198 19.74 9.47 7.59
N GLU A 199 19.90 10.77 7.86
CA GLU A 199 18.81 11.75 7.94
C GLU A 199 18.30 12.23 6.58
N GLU A 200 19.02 11.93 5.50
CA GLU A 200 18.67 12.41 4.17
C GLU A 200 17.43 11.70 3.64
N GLU A 201 16.55 12.49 3.03
CA GLU A 201 15.36 11.97 2.35
C GLU A 201 15.77 11.19 1.11
N ILE A 202 15.17 10.03 0.91
CA ILE A 202 15.49 9.15 -0.22
C ILE A 202 14.27 8.68 -1.01
N LEU A 203 13.13 8.53 -0.34
CA LEU A 203 11.90 8.03 -0.95
C LEU A 203 10.74 8.98 -0.64
N ILE A 204 9.95 9.29 -1.64
CA ILE A 204 8.65 9.95 -1.50
C ILE A 204 7.60 9.03 -2.09
N PHE A 205 6.64 8.62 -1.26
CA PHE A 205 5.50 7.82 -1.70
C PHE A 205 4.28 8.70 -1.92
N THR A 206 3.58 8.49 -3.03
CA THR A 206 2.29 9.12 -3.27
C THR A 206 1.17 8.28 -2.66
N THR A 207 0.28 8.92 -1.91
CA THR A 207 -0.88 8.27 -1.31
C THR A 207 -2.16 8.75 -1.99
N SER A 208 -3.17 7.88 -2.07
CA SER A 208 -4.49 8.27 -2.58
C SER A 208 -5.14 9.26 -1.61
N GLY A 209 -5.04 10.55 -1.90
CA GLY A 209 -5.68 11.59 -1.10
C GLY A 209 -7.20 11.51 -1.19
N SER A 210 -7.88 11.59 -0.05
CA SER A 210 -9.36 11.67 0.01
C SER A 210 -9.94 12.94 -0.65
N THR A 211 -9.10 13.94 -0.92
CA THR A 211 -9.44 15.23 -1.53
C THR A 211 -9.19 15.27 -3.04
N GLY A 212 -8.80 14.16 -3.66
CA GLY A 212 -8.59 14.03 -5.11
C GLY A 212 -7.16 14.28 -5.59
N LYS A 213 -6.31 15.01 -4.84
CA LYS A 213 -4.88 15.13 -5.17
C LYS A 213 -4.05 14.19 -4.31
N PRO A 214 -3.08 13.47 -4.90
CA PRO A 214 -2.19 12.61 -4.14
C PRO A 214 -1.43 13.41 -3.07
N LYS A 215 -1.36 12.87 -1.85
CA LYS A 215 -0.47 13.39 -0.82
C LYS A 215 0.87 12.69 -0.92
N MET A 216 1.93 13.39 -0.62
CA MET A 216 3.30 12.88 -0.69
C MET A 216 3.90 12.73 0.70
N VAL A 217 4.44 11.56 0.98
CA VAL A 217 5.07 11.21 2.26
C VAL A 217 6.52 10.89 2.01
N SER A 218 7.42 11.64 2.64
CA SER A 218 8.86 11.42 2.50
C SER A 218 9.41 10.56 3.64
N HIS A 219 10.40 9.73 3.29
CA HIS A 219 11.17 8.91 4.22
C HIS A 219 12.66 9.10 4.00
N SER A 220 13.41 9.17 5.10
CA SER A 220 14.87 9.22 5.11
C SER A 220 15.49 7.81 5.05
N HIS A 221 16.81 7.72 4.86
CA HIS A 221 17.53 6.46 5.06
C HIS A 221 17.25 5.86 6.44
N PHE A 222 17.30 6.70 7.49
CA PHE A 222 17.02 6.26 8.86
C PHE A 222 15.62 5.67 9.01
N ASP A 223 14.62 6.31 8.41
CA ASP A 223 13.25 5.81 8.47
C ASP A 223 13.17 4.44 7.78
N VAL A 224 13.68 4.33 6.56
CA VAL A 224 13.60 3.10 5.75
C VAL A 224 14.36 1.93 6.38
N THR A 225 15.56 2.15 6.91
CA THR A 225 16.37 1.09 7.55
C THR A 225 15.76 0.57 8.85
N ASN A 226 14.78 1.28 9.41
CA ASN A 226 14.11 0.93 10.66
C ASN A 226 12.61 0.57 10.48
N ILE A 227 12.08 0.56 9.25
CA ILE A 227 10.72 0.02 8.92
C ILE A 227 10.77 -1.51 8.87
N ASP A 228 11.22 -2.19 9.88
CA ASP A 228 11.39 -3.63 9.80
C ASP A 228 10.41 -4.39 10.67
N LEU A 229 9.63 -5.31 10.03
CA LEU A 229 8.84 -6.31 10.74
C LEU A 229 9.71 -7.49 11.23
N PHE A 230 10.91 -7.65 10.67
CA PHE A 230 11.72 -8.85 10.86
C PHE A 230 13.18 -8.50 11.14
N GLU A 231 13.42 -7.81 12.25
CA GLU A 231 14.76 -7.37 12.69
C GLU A 231 15.73 -8.53 12.90
N LYS A 232 16.25 -9.10 11.81
CA LYS A 232 17.35 -10.07 11.85
C LYS A 232 18.52 -9.52 11.06
N GLU A 233 19.74 -9.71 11.59
CA GLU A 233 20.94 -9.56 10.78
C GLU A 233 20.91 -10.63 9.68
N PRO A 234 21.25 -10.28 8.41
CA PRO A 234 21.31 -11.26 7.33
C PRO A 234 22.33 -12.36 7.64
N THR A 235 21.86 -13.60 7.60
CA THR A 235 22.68 -14.81 7.70
C THR A 235 22.45 -15.66 6.46
N LEU A 236 23.33 -16.60 6.17
CA LEU A 236 23.11 -17.56 5.08
C LEU A 236 21.77 -18.29 5.21
N GLU A 237 21.32 -18.55 6.42
CA GLU A 237 20.03 -19.20 6.68
C GLU A 237 18.86 -18.26 6.38
N SER A 238 18.93 -16.99 6.85
CA SER A 238 17.87 -16.01 6.60
C SER A 238 17.75 -15.62 5.14
N LEU A 239 18.85 -15.63 4.38
CA LEU A 239 18.85 -15.40 2.93
C LEU A 239 18.18 -16.51 2.14
N GLN A 240 18.13 -17.75 2.67
CA GLN A 240 17.38 -18.85 2.06
C GLN A 240 15.86 -18.70 2.25
N GLU A 241 15.43 -17.89 3.21
CA GLU A 241 14.01 -17.58 3.42
C GLU A 241 13.52 -16.65 2.32
N LYS A 242 12.68 -17.18 1.42
CA LYS A 242 12.07 -16.40 0.35
C LYS A 242 10.72 -15.87 0.80
N THR A 243 10.49 -14.57 0.55
CA THR A 243 9.21 -13.92 0.83
C THR A 243 8.54 -13.51 -0.48
N TYR A 244 7.34 -14.01 -0.72
CA TYR A 244 6.52 -13.52 -1.82
C TYR A 244 5.84 -12.20 -1.44
N ASN A 245 6.03 -11.18 -2.29
CA ASN A 245 5.37 -9.89 -2.11
C ASN A 245 5.25 -9.19 -3.48
N ASP A 246 4.07 -9.21 -4.06
CA ASP A 246 3.74 -8.59 -5.36
C ASP A 246 3.13 -7.19 -5.23
N ARG A 247 3.17 -6.61 -4.02
CA ARG A 247 2.63 -5.25 -3.85
C ARG A 247 3.34 -4.26 -4.76
N PRO A 248 2.61 -3.26 -5.30
CA PRO A 248 3.22 -2.24 -6.14
C PRO A 248 4.47 -1.66 -5.47
N PHE A 249 5.57 -1.61 -6.19
CA PHE A 249 6.85 -1.12 -5.67
C PHE A 249 6.77 0.35 -5.23
N GLY A 250 5.86 1.12 -5.83
CA GLY A 250 5.57 2.48 -5.43
C GLY A 250 4.81 2.63 -4.10
N TRP A 251 4.63 1.57 -3.31
CA TRP A 251 4.05 1.61 -1.96
C TRP A 251 5.09 1.28 -0.90
N VAL A 252 4.96 1.85 0.29
CA VAL A 252 5.90 1.56 1.39
C VAL A 252 5.95 0.06 1.73
N GLY A 253 4.81 -0.63 1.77
CA GLY A 253 4.74 -2.08 1.98
C GLY A 253 5.17 -2.92 0.78
N GLY A 254 5.34 -2.28 -0.38
CA GLY A 254 5.79 -2.89 -1.62
C GLY A 254 7.24 -2.58 -1.99
N SER A 255 7.86 -1.56 -1.42
CA SER A 255 9.22 -1.13 -1.79
C SER A 255 10.26 -2.25 -1.59
N PRO A 256 10.94 -2.67 -2.66
CA PRO A 256 11.88 -3.78 -2.60
C PRO A 256 13.17 -3.42 -1.85
N VAL A 257 13.64 -2.17 -1.94
CA VAL A 257 14.89 -1.77 -1.27
C VAL A 257 14.81 -1.89 0.25
N ILE A 258 13.61 -1.77 0.83
CA ILE A 258 13.38 -2.00 2.26
C ILE A 258 13.65 -3.47 2.62
N GLN A 259 13.19 -4.42 1.81
CA GLN A 259 13.36 -5.85 2.07
C GLN A 259 14.80 -6.31 1.81
N ILE A 260 15.37 -5.94 0.66
CA ILE A 260 16.70 -6.39 0.28
C ILE A 260 17.80 -5.82 1.15
N SER A 261 17.63 -4.60 1.71
CA SER A 261 18.59 -4.05 2.68
C SER A 261 18.66 -4.87 3.98
N ASN A 262 17.56 -5.53 4.33
CA ASN A 262 17.48 -6.45 5.47
C ASN A 262 17.88 -7.89 5.13
N GLY A 263 18.39 -8.16 3.92
CA GLY A 263 18.81 -9.49 3.49
C GLY A 263 17.67 -10.46 3.20
N LEU A 264 16.48 -9.96 2.91
CA LEU A 264 15.31 -10.80 2.59
C LEU A 264 15.20 -11.00 1.09
N THR A 265 15.26 -12.26 0.64
CA THR A 265 15.02 -12.60 -0.77
C THR A 265 13.56 -12.38 -1.13
N ARG A 266 13.33 -11.52 -2.10
CA ARG A 266 11.98 -11.19 -2.56
C ARG A 266 11.62 -11.93 -3.83
N VAL A 267 10.51 -12.67 -3.78
CA VAL A 267 9.83 -13.23 -4.95
C VAL A 267 8.62 -12.35 -5.25
N PHE A 268 8.41 -12.00 -6.50
CA PHE A 268 7.30 -11.15 -6.92
C PHE A 268 6.82 -11.47 -8.33
N SER A 269 5.63 -11.00 -8.65
CA SER A 269 5.04 -11.02 -9.99
C SER A 269 4.47 -9.65 -10.33
N ASP A 270 3.85 -9.52 -11.49
CA ASP A 270 3.05 -8.33 -11.80
C ASP A 270 1.94 -8.17 -10.75
N SER A 271 1.92 -7.02 -10.09
CA SER A 271 0.95 -6.70 -9.03
C SER A 271 -0.51 -6.80 -9.48
N SER A 272 -0.78 -6.68 -10.77
CA SER A 272 -2.13 -6.81 -11.33
C SER A 272 -2.61 -8.26 -11.43
N LEU A 273 -1.72 -9.24 -11.35
CA LEU A 273 -2.05 -10.65 -11.58
C LEU A 273 -3.06 -11.19 -10.56
N ALA A 274 -2.80 -10.92 -9.28
CA ALA A 274 -3.71 -11.34 -8.21
C ALA A 274 -5.01 -10.52 -8.18
N ILE A 275 -4.96 -9.24 -8.59
CA ILE A 275 -6.14 -8.35 -8.57
C ILE A 275 -7.17 -8.71 -9.63
N LYS A 276 -6.75 -9.19 -10.80
CA LYS A 276 -7.64 -9.48 -11.94
C LYS A 276 -8.59 -10.68 -11.73
N GLY A 277 -8.56 -11.32 -10.55
CA GLY A 277 -9.39 -12.48 -10.22
C GLY A 277 -9.01 -13.75 -10.99
N ASN A 278 -9.42 -14.92 -10.46
CA ASN A 278 -9.16 -16.26 -11.03
C ASN A 278 -7.68 -16.65 -11.23
N ASN A 279 -6.74 -15.80 -10.86
CA ASN A 279 -5.31 -16.04 -11.03
C ASN A 279 -4.59 -16.36 -9.72
N VAL A 280 -5.31 -16.47 -8.61
CA VAL A 280 -4.70 -16.75 -7.29
C VAL A 280 -3.92 -18.05 -7.27
N MET A 281 -4.38 -19.09 -7.99
CA MET A 281 -3.65 -20.35 -8.07
C MET A 281 -2.36 -20.23 -8.87
N SER A 282 -2.32 -19.40 -9.91
CA SER A 282 -1.06 -19.12 -10.62
C SER A 282 -0.05 -18.43 -9.68
N VAL A 283 -0.53 -17.48 -8.86
CA VAL A 283 0.30 -16.85 -7.81
C VAL A 283 0.76 -17.89 -6.79
N TRP A 284 -0.14 -18.79 -6.37
CA TRP A 284 0.19 -19.86 -5.43
C TRP A 284 1.23 -20.83 -5.99
N ASP A 285 1.11 -21.20 -7.26
CA ASP A 285 2.08 -22.05 -7.95
C ASP A 285 3.46 -21.39 -8.05
N MET A 286 3.54 -20.06 -8.25
CA MET A 286 4.79 -19.31 -8.20
C MET A 286 5.42 -19.35 -6.80
N ILE A 287 4.62 -19.12 -5.76
CA ILE A 287 5.04 -19.19 -4.35
C ILE A 287 5.64 -20.57 -4.03
N LYS A 288 4.95 -21.62 -4.47
CA LYS A 288 5.37 -23.01 -4.28
C LYS A 288 6.62 -23.35 -5.08
N ALA A 289 6.67 -22.98 -6.37
CA ALA A 289 7.81 -23.24 -7.25
C ALA A 289 9.11 -22.62 -6.73
N GLU A 290 9.03 -21.42 -6.13
CA GLU A 290 10.17 -20.77 -5.51
C GLU A 290 10.42 -21.22 -4.06
N LYS A 291 9.57 -22.11 -3.51
CA LYS A 291 9.65 -22.57 -2.11
C LYS A 291 9.68 -21.41 -1.11
N CYS A 292 8.79 -20.45 -1.31
CA CYS A 292 8.67 -19.33 -0.37
C CYS A 292 8.29 -19.85 1.02
N SER A 293 8.88 -19.29 2.06
CA SER A 293 8.49 -19.57 3.46
C SER A 293 7.44 -18.58 3.97
N LYS A 294 7.40 -17.38 3.38
CA LYS A 294 6.51 -16.28 3.80
C LYS A 294 5.85 -15.63 2.58
N ALA A 295 4.68 -15.03 2.81
CA ALA A 295 4.04 -14.17 1.81
C ALA A 295 3.33 -12.99 2.47
N LEU A 296 3.36 -11.83 1.81
CA LEU A 296 2.47 -10.71 2.10
C LEU A 296 1.32 -10.75 1.09
N LEU A 297 0.15 -11.17 1.53
CA LEU A 297 -1.04 -11.31 0.71
C LEU A 297 -2.16 -10.39 1.20
N MET A 298 -2.89 -9.82 0.27
CA MET A 298 -4.04 -8.98 0.60
C MET A 298 -5.28 -9.83 0.91
N PRO A 299 -6.26 -9.32 1.67
CA PRO A 299 -7.47 -10.07 2.02
C PRO A 299 -8.19 -10.69 0.81
N TYR A 300 -8.24 -10.02 -0.34
CA TYR A 300 -8.86 -10.59 -1.54
C TYR A 300 -8.16 -11.85 -2.03
N CYS A 301 -6.81 -11.92 -1.94
CA CYS A 301 -6.06 -13.14 -2.27
C CYS A 301 -6.42 -14.28 -1.30
N LEU A 302 -6.57 -13.96 -0.01
CA LEU A 302 -6.98 -14.96 0.98
C LEU A 302 -8.40 -15.46 0.72
N GLY A 303 -9.32 -14.57 0.37
CA GLY A 303 -10.70 -14.92 -0.01
C GLY A 303 -10.72 -15.88 -1.20
N ASP A 304 -9.94 -15.57 -2.25
CA ASP A 304 -9.82 -16.43 -3.43
C ASP A 304 -9.21 -17.80 -3.08
N LEU A 305 -8.16 -17.86 -2.25
CA LEU A 305 -7.58 -19.12 -1.76
C LEU A 305 -8.61 -19.94 -0.96
N ILE A 306 -9.36 -19.30 -0.07
CA ILE A 306 -10.40 -19.97 0.73
C ILE A 306 -11.48 -20.58 -0.17
N SER A 307 -11.87 -19.89 -1.24
CA SER A 307 -12.87 -20.42 -2.19
C SER A 307 -12.42 -21.69 -2.89
N MET A 308 -11.11 -21.94 -2.93
CA MET A 308 -10.49 -23.10 -3.60
C MET A 308 -9.97 -24.19 -2.63
N LYS A 309 -10.13 -23.98 -1.32
CA LYS A 309 -9.54 -24.86 -0.29
C LYS A 309 -9.94 -26.33 -0.42
N ASP A 310 -11.18 -26.62 -0.79
CA ASP A 310 -11.69 -28.00 -0.88
C ASP A 310 -11.10 -28.76 -2.10
N SER A 311 -10.64 -28.02 -3.11
CA SER A 311 -9.96 -28.58 -4.29
C SER A 311 -8.45 -28.65 -4.11
N TYR A 312 -7.88 -27.99 -3.12
CA TYR A 312 -6.45 -28.00 -2.86
C TYR A 312 -6.02 -29.34 -2.27
N LYS A 313 -5.10 -30.06 -2.96
CA LYS A 313 -4.66 -31.42 -2.62
C LYS A 313 -3.17 -31.51 -2.30
N ASP A 314 -2.49 -30.37 -2.19
CA ASP A 314 -1.05 -30.29 -1.95
C ASP A 314 -0.76 -30.09 -0.46
N ASP A 315 0.37 -30.62 0.00
CA ASP A 315 0.83 -30.48 1.41
C ASP A 315 1.71 -29.24 1.62
N PHE A 316 1.96 -28.45 0.56
CA PHE A 316 2.77 -27.23 0.67
C PHE A 316 2.05 -26.16 1.47
N MET A 317 2.70 -25.66 2.50
CA MET A 317 2.24 -24.55 3.35
C MET A 317 3.35 -23.55 3.58
N LEU A 318 3.01 -22.27 3.56
CA LEU A 318 3.88 -21.21 4.05
C LEU A 318 4.04 -21.31 5.58
N ASP A 319 5.17 -20.86 6.10
CA ASP A 319 5.33 -20.69 7.55
C ASP A 319 4.46 -19.55 8.07
N VAL A 320 4.40 -18.44 7.28
CA VAL A 320 3.63 -17.25 7.65
C VAL A 320 3.00 -16.59 6.43
N ILE A 321 1.71 -16.28 6.52
CA ILE A 321 1.08 -15.26 5.68
C ILE A 321 0.92 -13.99 6.52
N LEU A 322 1.46 -12.88 6.02
CA LEU A 322 1.20 -11.53 6.50
C LEU A 322 0.02 -10.97 5.73
N CYS A 323 -0.97 -10.40 6.42
CA CYS A 323 -2.15 -9.83 5.80
C CYS A 323 -2.54 -8.51 6.47
N GLY A 324 -2.98 -7.54 5.70
CA GLY A 324 -3.41 -6.24 6.22
C GLY A 324 -3.93 -5.31 5.14
N GLY A 325 -4.06 -4.03 5.48
CA GLY A 325 -4.50 -3.00 4.57
C GLY A 325 -6.03 -2.89 4.39
N GLN A 326 -6.80 -3.84 4.93
CA GLN A 326 -8.27 -3.82 5.06
C GLN A 326 -8.64 -4.41 6.41
N ILE A 327 -9.88 -4.24 6.83
CA ILE A 327 -10.42 -4.95 7.99
C ILE A 327 -10.45 -6.45 7.67
N ILE A 328 -10.01 -7.24 8.63
CA ILE A 328 -9.92 -8.71 8.54
C ILE A 328 -10.78 -9.29 9.65
N ASP A 329 -11.50 -10.35 9.33
CA ASP A 329 -12.39 -11.07 10.23
C ASP A 329 -12.02 -12.56 10.34
N ASN A 330 -12.83 -13.28 11.08
CA ASN A 330 -12.62 -14.72 11.32
C ASN A 330 -12.72 -15.59 10.05
N PHE A 331 -13.35 -15.10 8.97
CA PHE A 331 -13.43 -15.82 7.69
C PHE A 331 -12.03 -16.12 7.15
N TYR A 332 -11.11 -15.18 7.27
CA TYR A 332 -9.76 -15.29 6.72
C TYR A 332 -8.86 -16.28 7.50
N THR A 333 -9.24 -16.67 8.73
CA THR A 333 -8.48 -17.68 9.50
C THR A 333 -8.51 -19.06 8.84
N GLN A 334 -9.45 -19.31 7.92
CA GLN A 334 -9.59 -20.57 7.18
C GLN A 334 -8.38 -20.91 6.30
N VAL A 335 -7.49 -19.96 6.02
CA VAL A 335 -6.23 -20.26 5.31
C VAL A 335 -5.23 -21.01 6.19
N VAL A 336 -5.39 -20.94 7.52
CA VAL A 336 -4.48 -21.56 8.49
C VAL A 336 -4.71 -23.08 8.54
N GLY A 337 -3.64 -23.83 8.43
CA GLY A 337 -3.69 -25.30 8.35
C GLY A 337 -3.98 -25.84 6.94
N VAL A 338 -4.23 -24.97 5.95
CA VAL A 338 -4.40 -25.32 4.54
C VAL A 338 -3.27 -24.72 3.70
N TYR A 339 -3.07 -23.43 3.78
CA TYR A 339 -2.09 -22.70 2.98
C TYR A 339 -0.93 -22.14 3.81
N THR A 340 -1.10 -21.97 5.11
CA THR A 340 -0.08 -21.46 6.01
C THR A 340 -0.18 -22.09 7.40
N LYS A 341 0.97 -22.15 8.09
CA LYS A 341 1.00 -22.53 9.52
C LYS A 341 0.50 -21.39 10.42
N ASN A 342 0.73 -20.14 10.01
CA ASN A 342 0.41 -18.97 10.81
C ASN A 342 -0.13 -17.84 9.91
N LEU A 343 -1.18 -17.17 10.37
CA LEU A 343 -1.66 -15.91 9.78
C LEU A 343 -1.34 -14.77 10.74
N VAL A 344 -0.67 -13.74 10.24
CA VAL A 344 -0.32 -12.54 11.01
C VAL A 344 -1.03 -11.34 10.41
N VAL A 345 -1.89 -10.71 11.20
CA VAL A 345 -2.56 -9.46 10.81
C VAL A 345 -1.64 -8.29 11.15
N VAL A 346 -1.42 -7.42 10.15
CA VAL A 346 -0.59 -6.21 10.30
C VAL A 346 -1.40 -4.96 9.97
N TYR A 347 -1.19 -3.91 10.73
CA TYR A 347 -1.75 -2.60 10.45
C TYR A 347 -0.63 -1.56 10.34
N GLY A 348 -0.75 -0.71 9.35
CA GLY A 348 0.19 0.36 9.09
C GLY A 348 -0.28 1.29 7.97
N SER A 349 0.45 2.35 7.78
CA SER A 349 0.20 3.33 6.71
C SER A 349 1.53 3.86 6.16
N THR A 350 1.46 4.56 5.03
CA THR A 350 2.64 5.23 4.47
C THR A 350 3.21 6.25 5.45
N GLU A 351 2.33 6.90 6.23
CA GLU A 351 2.68 7.95 7.19
C GLU A 351 3.33 7.43 8.48
N ALA A 352 3.06 6.17 8.85
CA ALA A 352 3.46 5.64 10.15
C ALA A 352 4.29 4.35 10.09
N GLY A 353 4.48 3.79 8.89
CA GLY A 353 5.11 2.49 8.72
C GLY A 353 4.25 1.36 9.31
N PHE A 354 4.87 0.33 9.83
CA PHE A 354 4.18 -0.75 10.56
C PHE A 354 3.89 -0.32 12.00
N VAL A 355 2.63 -0.36 12.38
CA VAL A 355 2.12 0.20 13.63
C VAL A 355 1.78 -0.88 14.64
N THR A 356 0.98 -1.87 14.23
CA THR A 356 0.62 -3.01 15.08
C THR A 356 0.78 -4.33 14.35
N MET A 357 0.91 -5.38 15.13
CA MET A 357 0.95 -6.75 14.66
C MET A 357 0.16 -7.63 15.63
N ARG A 358 -0.77 -8.40 15.09
CA ARG A 358 -1.48 -9.43 15.84
C ARG A 358 -0.55 -10.63 16.09
N GLN A 359 -0.62 -11.24 17.25
CA GLN A 359 0.07 -12.51 17.49
C GLN A 359 -0.35 -13.55 16.44
N PRO A 360 0.58 -14.41 15.99
CA PRO A 360 0.29 -15.37 14.93
C PRO A 360 -0.92 -16.23 15.25
N LEU A 361 -1.91 -16.20 14.37
CA LEU A 361 -3.10 -17.04 14.45
C LEU A 361 -2.77 -18.43 13.93
N LYS A 362 -3.15 -19.45 14.70
CA LYS A 362 -2.95 -20.88 14.43
C LYS A 362 -4.31 -21.56 14.18
N VAL A 363 -4.26 -22.84 13.81
CA VAL A 363 -5.47 -23.65 13.63
C VAL A 363 -6.31 -23.65 14.91
N GLY A 364 -7.57 -23.27 14.79
CA GLY A 364 -8.53 -23.18 15.90
C GLY A 364 -8.59 -21.84 16.60
N ASP A 365 -7.68 -20.92 16.30
CA ASP A 365 -7.78 -19.55 16.83
C ASP A 365 -8.90 -18.79 16.13
N THR A 366 -9.51 -17.86 16.87
CA THR A 366 -10.54 -16.95 16.38
C THR A 366 -10.00 -15.52 16.28
N LEU A 367 -10.56 -14.74 15.38
CA LEU A 367 -10.21 -13.36 15.16
C LEU A 367 -11.46 -12.47 15.30
N GLU A 368 -11.43 -11.51 16.22
CA GLU A 368 -12.43 -10.45 16.26
C GLU A 368 -12.30 -9.56 15.02
N ILE A 369 -13.44 -9.14 14.47
CA ILE A 369 -13.46 -8.24 13.30
C ILE A 369 -12.67 -6.96 13.61
N GLY A 370 -11.67 -6.69 12.78
CA GLY A 370 -10.83 -5.51 12.91
C GLY A 370 -9.76 -5.57 14.01
N ASP A 371 -9.55 -6.71 14.68
CA ASP A 371 -8.45 -6.86 15.64
C ASP A 371 -7.09 -6.84 14.92
N ILE A 372 -6.35 -5.77 15.16
CA ILE A 372 -5.01 -5.52 14.60
C ILE A 372 -3.89 -5.82 15.61
N GLY A 373 -4.22 -6.32 16.78
CA GLY A 373 -3.27 -6.71 17.82
C GLY A 373 -2.67 -5.57 18.62
N ALA A 374 -1.41 -5.71 18.99
CA ALA A 374 -0.68 -4.80 19.87
C ALA A 374 0.35 -3.95 19.10
N PRO A 375 0.80 -2.81 19.66
CA PRO A 375 1.81 -1.97 19.02
C PRO A 375 3.12 -2.72 18.80
N CYS A 376 3.75 -2.46 17.64
CA CYS A 376 5.10 -2.91 17.33
C CYS A 376 6.14 -2.25 18.25
N GLY A 377 7.37 -2.77 18.28
CA GLY A 377 8.46 -2.20 19.08
C GLY A 377 8.76 -0.74 18.70
N GLY A 378 8.80 0.14 19.69
CA GLY A 378 9.01 1.57 19.53
C GLY A 378 7.77 2.38 19.14
N VAL A 379 6.58 1.76 19.18
CA VAL A 379 5.29 2.40 18.86
C VAL A 379 4.51 2.68 20.14
N GLU A 380 3.94 3.87 20.20
CA GLU A 380 2.95 4.27 21.20
C GLU A 380 1.63 4.57 20.49
N LEU A 381 0.54 4.12 21.10
CA LEU A 381 -0.83 4.30 20.61
C LEU A 381 -1.69 4.94 21.69
N LYS A 382 -2.60 5.78 21.28
CA LYS A 382 -3.70 6.25 22.13
C LYS A 382 -4.97 6.39 21.33
N VAL A 383 -6.11 6.18 21.99
CA VAL A 383 -7.41 6.50 21.42
C VAL A 383 -7.99 7.70 22.13
N VAL A 384 -8.45 8.68 21.35
CA VAL A 384 -8.88 9.99 21.87
C VAL A 384 -10.29 10.35 21.45
N ASP A 385 -10.93 11.21 22.26
CA ASP A 385 -12.20 11.87 21.91
C ASP A 385 -11.98 13.04 20.91
N ASP A 386 -13.06 13.71 20.52
CA ASP A 386 -13.03 14.88 19.61
C ASP A 386 -12.19 16.05 20.16
N ASN A 387 -11.99 16.13 21.48
CA ASN A 387 -11.18 17.14 22.14
C ASN A 387 -9.69 16.74 22.27
N GLY A 388 -9.32 15.52 21.84
CA GLY A 388 -7.97 14.99 21.92
C GLY A 388 -7.59 14.39 23.27
N ASN A 389 -8.55 14.21 24.20
CA ASN A 389 -8.33 13.56 25.49
C ASN A 389 -8.32 12.05 25.33
N VAL A 390 -7.41 11.38 26.04
CA VAL A 390 -7.36 9.92 26.07
C VAL A 390 -8.60 9.36 26.78
N ILE A 391 -9.33 8.49 26.12
CA ILE A 391 -10.56 7.90 26.65
C ILE A 391 -10.31 6.58 27.39
N PRO A 392 -11.24 6.10 28.22
CA PRO A 392 -11.17 4.78 28.83
C PRO A 392 -11.18 3.67 27.76
N ARG A 393 -10.57 2.51 28.07
CA ARG A 393 -10.67 1.30 27.23
C ARG A 393 -12.12 0.92 26.97
N GLU A 394 -12.35 0.12 25.94
CA GLU A 394 -13.66 -0.32 25.43
C GLU A 394 -14.53 0.80 24.85
N ASN A 395 -14.02 2.01 24.78
CA ASN A 395 -14.74 3.12 24.14
C ASN A 395 -14.11 3.46 22.77
N PRO A 396 -14.93 3.72 21.75
CA PRO A 396 -14.43 4.10 20.43
C PRO A 396 -13.97 5.56 20.41
N GLY A 397 -12.89 5.82 19.69
CA GLY A 397 -12.37 7.15 19.44
C GLY A 397 -11.31 7.13 18.33
N GLU A 398 -10.66 8.25 18.08
CA GLU A 398 -9.64 8.33 17.04
C GLU A 398 -8.32 7.70 17.50
N LEU A 399 -7.80 6.79 16.68
CA LEU A 399 -6.46 6.21 16.87
C LEU A 399 -5.38 7.24 16.53
N CYS A 400 -4.54 7.54 17.50
CA CYS A 400 -3.37 8.38 17.34
C CYS A 400 -2.09 7.56 17.56
N ILE A 401 -1.09 7.79 16.72
CA ILE A 401 0.14 7.02 16.64
C ILE A 401 1.33 7.94 16.91
N ARG A 402 2.27 7.46 17.71
CA ARG A 402 3.57 8.11 17.91
C ARG A 402 4.69 7.06 17.83
N SER A 403 5.63 7.29 16.95
CA SER A 403 6.87 6.51 16.83
C SER A 403 7.92 7.34 16.12
N ARG A 404 9.16 6.85 16.09
CA ARG A 404 10.22 7.47 15.27
C ARG A 404 9.96 7.30 13.77
N MET A 405 9.11 6.32 13.39
CA MET A 405 8.76 6.03 12.00
C MET A 405 7.61 6.89 11.47
N VAL A 406 6.92 7.60 12.35
CA VAL A 406 5.90 8.56 11.91
C VAL A 406 6.56 9.68 11.12
N PHE A 407 6.05 9.89 9.90
CA PHE A 407 6.57 10.89 8.96
C PHE A 407 6.65 12.30 9.56
N LYS A 408 7.46 13.15 8.95
CA LYS A 408 7.62 14.53 9.42
C LYS A 408 6.44 15.45 9.06
N GLY A 409 5.69 15.06 8.03
CA GLY A 409 4.54 15.77 7.48
C GLY A 409 4.40 15.49 5.99
N TYR A 410 3.25 15.84 5.42
CA TYR A 410 3.01 15.76 3.98
C TYR A 410 3.87 16.78 3.24
N PHE A 411 4.58 16.33 2.22
CA PHE A 411 5.49 17.14 1.43
C PHE A 411 4.73 18.28 0.73
N GLN A 412 5.17 19.52 0.95
CA GLN A 412 4.56 20.75 0.41
C GLN A 412 3.03 20.85 0.59
N ASN A 413 2.50 20.35 1.71
CA ASN A 413 1.07 20.40 1.99
C ASN A 413 0.79 20.87 3.42
N GLU A 414 0.99 22.18 3.65
CA GLU A 414 0.81 22.79 4.97
C GLU A 414 -0.60 22.63 5.51
N GLU A 415 -1.62 22.68 4.65
CA GLU A 415 -3.01 22.55 5.07
C GLU A 415 -3.29 21.15 5.65
N ALA A 416 -2.86 20.10 4.97
CA ALA A 416 -2.96 18.74 5.49
C ALA A 416 -2.13 18.56 6.78
N ASN A 417 -0.99 19.24 6.88
CA ASN A 417 -0.11 19.15 8.06
C ASN A 417 -0.70 19.78 9.31
N LYS A 418 -1.52 20.84 9.19
CA LYS A 418 -2.19 21.48 10.32
C LYS A 418 -3.09 20.51 11.11
N THR A 419 -3.69 19.56 10.44
CA THR A 419 -4.64 18.60 11.04
C THR A 419 -4.08 17.22 11.25
N ALA A 420 -2.91 16.91 10.65
CA ALA A 420 -2.31 15.57 10.71
C ALA A 420 -1.78 15.20 12.10
N PHE A 421 -1.48 16.18 12.95
CA PHE A 421 -0.87 15.94 14.26
C PHE A 421 -1.62 16.68 15.38
N ILE A 422 -1.64 16.04 16.56
CA ILE A 422 -2.06 16.69 17.81
C ILE A 422 -0.92 16.61 18.82
N GLY A 423 -0.76 17.60 19.65
CA GLY A 423 0.24 17.73 20.75
C GLY A 423 1.43 16.78 20.65
N ASN A 424 2.61 17.16 20.99
CA ASN A 424 3.81 16.29 20.98
C ASN A 424 3.94 15.27 19.82
N ARG A 425 3.56 15.68 18.60
CA ARG A 425 3.67 14.89 17.36
C ARG A 425 2.91 13.54 17.34
N TRP A 426 1.76 13.47 17.94
CA TRP A 426 0.86 12.35 17.74
C TRP A 426 0.18 12.44 16.37
N PHE A 427 0.46 11.51 15.48
CA PHE A 427 -0.18 11.42 14.18
C PHE A 427 -1.61 10.92 14.32
N ARG A 428 -2.54 11.63 13.75
CA ARG A 428 -3.95 11.25 13.66
C ARG A 428 -4.13 10.31 12.47
N SER A 429 -4.45 9.04 12.74
CA SER A 429 -4.60 8.04 11.68
C SER A 429 -5.85 8.29 10.82
N GLY A 430 -6.85 8.97 11.37
CA GLY A 430 -8.18 9.09 10.77
C GLY A 430 -8.99 7.79 10.83
N ASP A 431 -8.53 6.81 11.63
CA ASP A 431 -9.26 5.59 11.92
C ASP A 431 -9.91 5.65 13.30
N THR A 432 -11.14 5.17 13.40
CA THR A 432 -11.81 4.92 14.68
C THR A 432 -11.35 3.57 15.21
N ALA A 433 -10.93 3.52 16.46
CA ALA A 433 -10.48 2.30 17.12
C ALA A 433 -10.96 2.19 18.57
N ILE A 434 -10.88 0.98 19.09
CA ILE A 434 -11.09 0.65 20.50
C ILE A 434 -9.80 -0.03 21.01
N VAL A 435 -9.35 0.32 22.19
CA VAL A 435 -8.37 -0.49 22.94
C VAL A 435 -9.13 -1.39 23.90
N THR A 436 -9.02 -2.68 23.73
CA THR A 436 -9.68 -3.69 24.55
C THR A 436 -9.03 -3.83 25.94
N ASN A 437 -9.72 -4.45 26.88
CA ASN A 437 -9.21 -4.60 28.26
C ASN A 437 -7.93 -5.44 28.35
N ASP A 438 -7.71 -6.37 27.44
CA ASP A 438 -6.49 -7.19 27.31
C ASP A 438 -5.36 -6.46 26.59
N GLY A 439 -5.63 -5.31 25.95
CA GLY A 439 -4.62 -4.46 25.31
C GLY A 439 -4.48 -4.69 23.81
N SER A 440 -5.43 -5.34 23.15
CA SER A 440 -5.52 -5.37 21.69
C SER A 440 -6.13 -4.07 21.16
N VAL A 441 -5.87 -3.74 19.91
CA VAL A 441 -6.47 -2.61 19.21
C VAL A 441 -7.41 -3.15 18.15
N VAL A 442 -8.64 -2.67 18.14
CA VAL A 442 -9.68 -3.08 17.18
C VAL A 442 -10.11 -1.88 16.36
N ILE A 443 -9.89 -1.92 15.05
CA ILE A 443 -10.33 -0.87 14.10
C ILE A 443 -11.83 -1.03 13.85
N LYS A 444 -12.56 0.08 13.91
CA LYS A 444 -14.02 0.15 13.68
C LYS A 444 -14.38 0.89 12.38
N GLY A 445 -13.40 1.46 11.66
CA GLY A 445 -13.60 2.14 10.39
C GLY A 445 -12.91 3.49 10.28
N ARG A 446 -13.19 4.21 9.18
CA ARG A 446 -12.60 5.54 8.91
C ARG A 446 -13.51 6.65 9.43
N ILE A 447 -12.93 7.62 10.15
CA ILE A 447 -13.66 8.79 10.68
C ILE A 447 -14.37 9.57 9.55
N LYS A 448 -13.71 9.75 8.42
CA LYS A 448 -14.26 10.47 7.26
C LYS A 448 -15.39 9.76 6.52
N ASP A 449 -15.52 8.45 6.74
CA ASP A 449 -16.55 7.64 6.10
C ASP A 449 -17.78 7.46 7.00
N ILE A 450 -17.73 8.02 8.23
CA ILE A 450 -18.86 8.01 9.18
C ILE A 450 -20.05 8.74 8.55
N ILE A 451 -21.18 8.06 8.52
CA ILE A 451 -22.44 8.62 8.01
C ILE A 451 -23.14 9.39 9.13
N SER A 452 -23.43 10.66 8.86
CA SER A 452 -24.10 11.55 9.82
C SER A 452 -25.61 11.56 9.58
N ARG A 453 -26.32 10.53 10.05
CA ARG A 453 -27.77 10.39 9.93
C ARG A 453 -28.46 11.15 11.05
N GLY A 454 -28.80 12.40 10.81
CA GLY A 454 -29.31 13.30 11.86
C GLY A 454 -28.30 13.45 13.00
N THR A 455 -28.71 13.05 14.20
CA THR A 455 -27.83 13.07 15.39
C THR A 455 -26.95 11.83 15.54
N ARG A 456 -27.18 10.79 14.73
CA ARG A 456 -26.42 9.53 14.81
C ARG A 456 -25.20 9.54 13.92
N LYS A 457 -24.13 8.91 14.43
CA LYS A 457 -22.90 8.59 13.70
C LYS A 457 -22.91 7.09 13.41
N ILE A 458 -23.06 6.72 12.15
CA ILE A 458 -23.11 5.33 11.68
C ILE A 458 -21.77 5.01 11.03
N MET A 459 -21.18 3.91 11.46
CA MET A 459 -19.96 3.37 10.86
C MET A 459 -20.33 2.49 9.67
N PRO A 460 -19.98 2.86 8.43
CA PRO A 460 -20.28 2.05 7.26
C PRO A 460 -19.79 0.61 7.40
N ASP A 461 -18.55 0.45 7.89
CA ASP A 461 -17.91 -0.85 8.01
C ASP A 461 -18.68 -1.77 8.97
N ALA A 462 -19.29 -1.24 10.05
CA ALA A 462 -20.11 -2.04 10.97
C ALA A 462 -21.39 -2.59 10.29
N VAL A 463 -21.95 -1.84 9.35
CA VAL A 463 -23.10 -2.29 8.57
C VAL A 463 -22.66 -3.30 7.49
N GLU A 464 -21.52 -3.03 6.83
CA GLU A 464 -20.92 -3.93 5.84
C GLU A 464 -20.60 -5.31 6.45
N ASP A 465 -20.02 -5.33 7.65
CA ASP A 465 -19.64 -6.55 8.37
C ASP A 465 -20.82 -7.47 8.69
N VAL A 466 -21.99 -6.89 8.93
CA VAL A 466 -23.22 -7.68 9.13
C VAL A 466 -23.75 -8.20 7.79
N VAL A 467 -23.84 -7.34 6.79
CA VAL A 467 -24.50 -7.67 5.52
C VAL A 467 -23.68 -8.65 4.68
N ILE A 468 -22.34 -8.59 4.73
CA ILE A 468 -21.50 -9.53 3.97
C ILE A 468 -21.65 -10.99 4.44
N GLN A 469 -22.21 -11.23 5.62
CA GLN A 469 -22.50 -12.57 6.12
C GLN A 469 -23.68 -13.23 5.42
N MET A 470 -24.48 -12.45 4.68
CA MET A 470 -25.56 -12.98 3.88
C MET A 470 -25.00 -13.83 2.73
N SER A 471 -25.45 -15.08 2.64
CA SER A 471 -25.06 -15.99 1.54
C SER A 471 -25.49 -15.42 0.19
N GLY A 472 -24.64 -15.56 -0.81
CA GLY A 472 -24.92 -15.13 -2.18
C GLY A 472 -24.48 -13.71 -2.50
N LEU A 473 -23.81 -13.00 -1.57
CA LEU A 473 -23.17 -11.72 -1.83
C LEU A 473 -21.67 -11.89 -2.08
N LEU A 474 -21.18 -11.28 -3.16
CA LEU A 474 -19.76 -11.23 -3.47
C LEU A 474 -19.08 -10.03 -2.79
N ARG A 475 -19.75 -8.87 -2.78
CA ARG A 475 -19.21 -7.62 -2.24
C ARG A 475 -20.31 -6.75 -1.67
N VAL A 476 -19.96 -6.01 -0.62
CA VAL A 476 -20.84 -5.01 0.00
C VAL A 476 -20.06 -3.71 0.17
N ALA A 477 -20.72 -2.60 0.02
CA ALA A 477 -20.21 -1.27 0.35
C ALA A 477 -21.35 -0.40 0.87
N VAL A 478 -21.10 0.28 1.98
CA VAL A 478 -22.05 1.22 2.56
C VAL A 478 -21.51 2.62 2.39
N VAL A 479 -22.33 3.49 1.83
CA VAL A 479 -21.99 4.90 1.57
C VAL A 479 -23.08 5.82 2.08
N SER A 480 -22.71 7.06 2.40
CA SER A 480 -23.70 8.10 2.68
C SER A 480 -24.25 8.67 1.39
N VAL A 481 -25.54 9.00 1.40
CA VAL A 481 -26.19 9.78 0.36
C VAL A 481 -26.86 11.00 1.00
N PRO A 482 -26.91 12.15 0.31
CA PRO A 482 -27.53 13.36 0.87
C PRO A 482 -29.01 13.16 1.17
N ASP A 483 -29.45 13.64 2.33
CA ASP A 483 -30.86 13.70 2.73
C ASP A 483 -31.22 15.10 3.23
N ARG A 484 -32.39 15.62 2.81
CA ARG A 484 -32.82 16.98 3.18
C ARG A 484 -33.15 17.13 4.66
N ARG A 485 -33.60 16.05 5.30
CA ARG A 485 -34.04 16.07 6.71
C ARG A 485 -32.93 15.62 7.66
N LEU A 486 -32.16 14.61 7.28
CA LEU A 486 -31.20 13.95 8.16
C LEU A 486 -29.74 14.24 7.79
N TYR A 487 -29.50 15.14 6.85
CA TYR A 487 -28.19 15.45 6.24
C TYR A 487 -27.68 14.32 5.34
N GLU A 488 -27.58 13.12 5.87
CA GLU A 488 -27.13 11.93 5.17
C GLU A 488 -28.01 10.75 5.54
N GLU A 489 -28.19 9.86 4.57
CA GLU A 489 -28.83 8.56 4.73
C GLU A 489 -27.89 7.43 4.37
N VAL A 490 -28.18 6.26 4.90
CA VAL A 490 -27.39 5.05 4.67
C VAL A 490 -27.83 4.38 3.38
N CYS A 491 -26.92 4.27 2.43
CA CYS A 491 -27.12 3.53 1.19
C CYS A 491 -26.23 2.28 1.18
N LEU A 492 -26.86 1.12 1.13
CA LEU A 492 -26.22 -0.16 0.95
C LEU A 492 -26.09 -0.47 -0.54
N CYS A 493 -24.85 -0.63 -1.00
CA CYS A 493 -24.51 -1.09 -2.34
C CYS A 493 -23.98 -2.52 -2.25
N PHE A 494 -24.39 -3.40 -3.17
CA PHE A 494 -23.93 -4.78 -3.16
C PHE A 494 -23.73 -5.35 -4.57
N VAL A 495 -22.86 -6.34 -4.67
CA VAL A 495 -22.65 -7.15 -5.87
C VAL A 495 -22.99 -8.59 -5.50
N PRO A 496 -23.97 -9.22 -6.14
CA PRO A 496 -24.30 -10.63 -5.90
C PRO A 496 -23.20 -11.55 -6.47
N ASP A 497 -23.05 -12.75 -5.91
CA ASP A 497 -22.22 -13.79 -6.52
C ASP A 497 -22.83 -14.21 -7.87
N GLN A 498 -21.99 -14.50 -8.86
CA GLN A 498 -22.43 -14.91 -10.21
C GLN A 498 -23.35 -16.15 -10.23
N LYS A 499 -23.32 -16.96 -9.18
CA LYS A 499 -24.15 -18.18 -9.03
C LYS A 499 -25.37 -17.96 -8.14
N SER A 500 -25.63 -16.73 -7.75
CA SER A 500 -26.69 -16.38 -6.80
C SER A 500 -27.79 -15.57 -7.46
N ASP A 501 -29.04 -15.87 -7.09
CA ASP A 501 -30.24 -15.14 -7.51
C ASP A 501 -30.67 -14.11 -6.45
N VAL A 502 -29.74 -13.64 -5.59
CA VAL A 502 -30.03 -12.66 -4.53
C VAL A 502 -30.51 -11.35 -5.15
N THR A 503 -31.66 -10.92 -4.70
CA THR A 503 -32.33 -9.68 -5.13
C THR A 503 -32.18 -8.55 -4.11
N VAL A 504 -32.55 -7.34 -4.51
CA VAL A 504 -32.62 -6.18 -3.59
C VAL A 504 -33.60 -6.45 -2.42
N ASP A 505 -34.72 -7.14 -2.68
CA ASP A 505 -35.72 -7.44 -1.66
C ASP A 505 -35.17 -8.46 -0.62
N ASP A 506 -34.35 -9.42 -1.05
CA ASP A 506 -33.72 -10.39 -0.15
C ASP A 506 -32.72 -9.69 0.78
N VAL A 507 -31.88 -8.79 0.24
CA VAL A 507 -30.92 -8.00 1.03
C VAL A 507 -31.64 -7.08 2.01
N LYS A 508 -32.76 -6.49 1.57
CA LYS A 508 -33.58 -5.65 2.44
C LYS A 508 -34.21 -6.45 3.58
N ALA A 509 -34.77 -7.62 3.30
CA ALA A 509 -35.35 -8.51 4.30
C ALA A 509 -34.26 -8.96 5.32
N PHE A 510 -33.07 -9.30 4.83
CA PHE A 510 -31.93 -9.63 5.71
C PHE A 510 -31.58 -8.45 6.63
N CYS A 511 -31.52 -7.23 6.10
CA CYS A 511 -31.23 -6.05 6.91
C CYS A 511 -32.36 -5.74 7.91
N GLU A 512 -33.62 -6.03 7.56
CA GLU A 512 -34.76 -5.88 8.47
C GLU A 512 -34.72 -6.84 9.65
N GLU A 513 -34.17 -8.03 9.47
CA GLU A 513 -33.98 -9.03 10.52
C GLU A 513 -32.77 -8.70 11.43
N HIS A 514 -31.66 -8.23 10.85
CA HIS A 514 -30.39 -8.10 11.59
C HIS A 514 -30.16 -6.70 12.18
N PHE A 515 -30.77 -5.66 11.58
CA PHE A 515 -30.74 -4.32 12.13
C PHE A 515 -32.07 -4.00 12.81
N GLU A 516 -32.17 -4.35 14.07
CA GLU A 516 -33.30 -3.90 14.89
C GLU A 516 -33.44 -2.38 14.75
N VAL A 517 -34.67 -1.93 14.49
CA VAL A 517 -35.06 -0.57 14.82
C VAL A 517 -35.03 -0.49 16.33
N ARG A 518 -33.81 -0.43 16.92
CA ARG A 518 -33.70 -0.13 18.34
C ARG A 518 -34.55 1.12 18.53
N GLN A 519 -35.50 1.03 19.44
CA GLN A 519 -36.27 2.17 19.93
C GLN A 519 -35.30 3.11 20.65
N SER A 520 -34.39 3.71 19.91
CA SER A 520 -33.73 4.93 20.34
C SER A 520 -34.80 6.02 20.36
N ALA A 521 -34.74 6.94 21.29
CA ALA A 521 -35.69 8.04 21.46
C ALA A 521 -35.92 8.85 20.16
N ASP A 522 -34.99 8.75 19.18
CA ASP A 522 -35.02 9.41 17.87
C ASP A 522 -35.54 8.54 16.72
N GLY A 523 -35.78 7.23 16.94
CA GLY A 523 -36.22 6.29 15.92
C GLY A 523 -35.22 6.00 14.78
N LEU A 524 -33.97 6.49 14.92
CA LEU A 524 -32.91 6.36 13.90
C LEU A 524 -32.01 5.16 14.23
N GLY A 525 -32.07 4.10 13.41
CA GLY A 525 -31.21 2.92 13.50
C GLY A 525 -30.03 2.96 12.53
N GLU A 526 -29.28 1.86 12.46
CA GLU A 526 -28.17 1.66 11.51
C GLU A 526 -28.64 1.02 10.20
N ARG A 527 -29.93 0.58 10.17
CA ARG A 527 -30.50 -0.07 8.99
C ARG A 527 -30.43 0.84 7.77
N PRO A 528 -29.93 0.34 6.62
CA PRO A 528 -29.92 1.10 5.38
C PRO A 528 -31.32 1.55 4.95
N THR A 529 -31.41 2.72 4.36
CA THR A 529 -32.64 3.27 3.76
C THR A 529 -32.70 2.95 2.28
N TYR A 530 -31.54 3.01 1.60
CA TYR A 530 -31.41 2.74 0.18
C TYR A 530 -30.61 1.49 -0.06
N TYR A 531 -30.99 0.71 -1.09
CA TYR A 531 -30.38 -0.54 -1.49
C TYR A 531 -30.14 -0.52 -2.99
N LEU A 532 -28.88 -0.66 -3.41
CA LEU A 532 -28.50 -0.59 -4.82
C LEU A 532 -27.66 -1.81 -5.20
N GLN A 533 -28.15 -2.55 -6.17
CA GLN A 533 -27.39 -3.62 -6.80
C GLN A 533 -26.45 -3.05 -7.88
N PHE A 534 -25.23 -3.56 -7.91
CA PHE A 534 -24.20 -3.29 -8.90
C PHE A 534 -23.80 -4.60 -9.60
N ASP A 535 -23.44 -4.51 -10.88
CA ASP A 535 -22.84 -5.63 -11.60
C ASP A 535 -21.40 -5.85 -11.13
N SER A 536 -20.68 -4.77 -10.86
CA SER A 536 -19.35 -4.75 -10.25
C SER A 536 -19.07 -3.41 -9.61
N PHE A 537 -18.26 -3.38 -8.56
CA PHE A 537 -17.82 -2.10 -7.99
C PHE A 537 -16.66 -1.48 -8.79
N PRO A 538 -16.64 -0.14 -8.93
CA PRO A 538 -15.42 0.56 -9.29
C PRO A 538 -14.35 0.27 -8.23
N MET A 539 -13.17 -0.18 -8.68
CA MET A 539 -12.09 -0.60 -7.79
C MET A 539 -10.95 0.41 -7.82
N LEU A 540 -10.32 0.59 -6.68
CA LEU A 540 -9.00 1.23 -6.59
C LEU A 540 -7.95 0.26 -7.14
N ALA A 541 -6.80 0.78 -7.58
CA ALA A 541 -5.65 -0.05 -7.95
C ALA A 541 -5.14 -0.94 -6.80
N THR A 542 -5.55 -0.63 -5.58
CA THR A 542 -5.28 -1.43 -4.39
C THR A 542 -6.12 -2.71 -4.29
N GLY A 543 -7.06 -2.93 -5.22
CA GLY A 543 -8.03 -4.00 -5.12
C GLY A 543 -9.19 -3.74 -4.14
N LYS A 544 -9.26 -2.53 -3.57
CA LYS A 544 -10.37 -2.11 -2.69
C LYS A 544 -11.50 -1.49 -3.48
N PRO A 545 -12.77 -1.62 -3.04
CA PRO A 545 -13.87 -0.83 -3.57
C PRO A 545 -13.57 0.68 -3.49
N ASN A 546 -13.78 1.39 -4.58
CA ASN A 546 -13.65 2.84 -4.60
C ASN A 546 -14.93 3.47 -4.04
N LYS A 547 -15.04 3.54 -2.70
CA LYS A 547 -16.24 4.09 -2.01
C LYS A 547 -16.63 5.47 -2.52
N ARG A 548 -15.68 6.30 -2.96
CA ARG A 548 -15.98 7.62 -3.55
C ARG A 548 -16.77 7.50 -4.85
N MET A 549 -16.34 6.63 -5.75
CA MET A 549 -17.04 6.43 -7.02
C MET A 549 -18.37 5.72 -6.82
N ILE A 550 -18.43 4.75 -5.88
CA ILE A 550 -19.68 4.09 -5.49
C ILE A 550 -20.67 5.13 -4.93
N LYS A 551 -20.21 6.03 -4.07
CA LYS A 551 -21.04 7.12 -3.51
C LYS A 551 -21.60 8.03 -4.61
N LEU A 552 -20.76 8.51 -5.54
CA LEU A 552 -21.19 9.35 -6.66
C LEU A 552 -22.24 8.66 -7.54
N GLU A 553 -22.06 7.37 -7.80
CA GLU A 553 -23.02 6.58 -8.57
C GLU A 553 -24.32 6.36 -7.78
N ALA A 554 -24.23 6.07 -6.48
CA ALA A 554 -25.40 5.95 -5.62
C ALA A 554 -26.20 7.25 -5.54
N GLU A 555 -25.54 8.39 -5.37
CA GLU A 555 -26.17 9.71 -5.38
C GLU A 555 -26.90 9.99 -6.70
N SER A 556 -26.27 9.65 -7.83
CA SER A 556 -26.86 9.82 -9.17
C SER A 556 -28.10 8.93 -9.36
N ARG A 557 -28.02 7.65 -8.95
CA ARG A 557 -29.17 6.71 -9.09
C ARG A 557 -30.33 7.11 -8.18
N ILE A 558 -30.06 7.51 -6.94
CA ILE A 558 -31.09 7.93 -5.98
C ILE A 558 -31.71 9.26 -6.40
N GLY A 559 -30.89 10.23 -6.86
CA GLY A 559 -31.41 11.51 -7.38
C GLY A 559 -32.36 11.34 -8.58
N SER A 560 -32.16 10.30 -9.38
CA SER A 560 -33.09 9.94 -10.48
C SER A 560 -34.35 9.23 -10.02
N LEU A 561 -34.38 8.62 -8.84
CA LEU A 561 -35.54 7.95 -8.24
C LEU A 561 -36.43 8.91 -7.44
N THR A 562 -35.91 10.07 -7.06
CA THR A 562 -36.62 11.08 -6.24
C THR A 562 -37.11 12.28 -7.03
N GLN A 563 -36.86 12.34 -8.33
CA GLN A 563 -37.52 13.25 -9.30
C GLN A 563 -38.73 12.61 -9.93
#